data_7a5e549073d39167c4be2dd4e82af10b
#
_entry.id   7a5e549073d39167c4be2dd4e82af10b
#
_cell.length_a   1.000
_cell.length_b   1.000
_cell.length_c   1.000
_cell.angle_alpha   90.00
_cell.angle_beta   90.00
_cell.angle_gamma   90.00
#
_symmetry.space_group_name_H-M   'P 1'
#
loop_
_entity.id
_entity.type
_entity.pdbx_description
1 polymer ?
#
loop_
_entity_poly.entity_id
_entity_poly.type
_entity_poly.pdbx_seq_one_letter_code
_entity_poly.pdbx_strand_id
1 'polypeptide(L)'
;MNSKWVASTPGVLKGGYGERLISVSDKSEADVVRACMQTLHSGQSLVVAIDGALNLSAPTIDFFGQQITYSTFCSRLAWKMHLPTVFSVPIWKNRHIHFVLERMVDPLKFESQLSFTERWKENYLQCVTRILQSDPENLRLSGGIWRNIIRRDS
;
A
#
# COMPACT_ATOMS: atom_id res chain seq x y z
N MET A 1 11.79 -6.28 -8.19
CA MET A 1 12.12 -4.98 -8.83
C MET A 1 13.15 -4.32 -7.97
N ASN A 2 14.35 -4.13 -8.48
CA ASN A 2 15.50 -3.73 -7.67
C ASN A 2 15.29 -2.35 -7.06
N SER A 3 15.66 -2.20 -5.78
CA SER A 3 15.82 -0.94 -5.05
C SER A 3 16.55 0.17 -5.84
N LYS A 4 17.25 -0.19 -6.89
CA LYS A 4 17.85 0.72 -7.87
C LYS A 4 16.86 1.68 -8.53
N TRP A 5 15.56 1.33 -8.63
CA TRP A 5 14.59 2.19 -9.27
C TRP A 5 14.22 3.39 -8.38
N VAL A 6 14.14 3.19 -7.09
CA VAL A 6 13.88 4.28 -6.12
C VAL A 6 15.12 5.13 -5.93
N ALA A 7 16.32 4.51 -5.98
CA ALA A 7 17.59 5.22 -5.88
C ALA A 7 17.98 6.01 -7.16
N SER A 8 17.40 5.66 -8.33
CA SER A 8 17.71 6.31 -9.61
C SER A 8 16.81 7.47 -9.97
N THR A 9 15.91 7.89 -9.07
CA THR A 9 15.12 9.13 -9.23
C THR A 9 15.67 10.21 -8.28
N PRO A 10 16.93 10.69 -8.49
CA PRO A 10 17.53 11.68 -7.62
C PRO A 10 16.97 13.05 -8.01
N GLY A 11 15.97 13.48 -7.35
CA GLY A 11 15.39 14.81 -7.59
C GLY A 11 13.96 14.93 -7.11
N VAL A 12 13.17 13.87 -7.20
CA VAL A 12 11.78 13.89 -6.75
C VAL A 12 11.67 13.68 -5.23
N LEU A 13 12.63 12.97 -4.63
CA LEU A 13 12.63 12.66 -3.18
C LEU A 13 13.54 13.57 -2.34
N LYS A 14 14.26 14.51 -2.94
CA LYS A 14 15.08 15.51 -2.22
C LYS A 14 14.35 16.82 -1.92
N GLY A 15 13.06 16.86 -2.12
CA GLY A 15 12.24 18.02 -1.80
C GLY A 15 11.94 18.11 -0.30
N GLY A 16 12.79 18.71 0.45
CA GLY A 16 12.59 19.55 1.65
C GLY A 16 11.69 19.11 2.82
N TYR A 17 11.06 17.92 2.79
CA TYR A 17 10.09 17.50 3.81
C TYR A 17 10.64 16.48 4.81
N GLY A 18 11.95 16.24 4.86
CA GLY A 18 12.53 15.31 5.83
C GLY A 18 12.11 13.84 5.61
N GLU A 19 11.77 13.47 4.39
CA GLU A 19 11.33 12.11 4.05
C GLU A 19 12.44 11.10 4.34
N ARG A 20 12.11 10.11 5.16
CA ARG A 20 12.98 8.99 5.46
C ARG A 20 12.51 7.75 4.71
N LEU A 21 13.30 7.27 3.76
CA LEU A 21 13.03 6.01 3.08
C LEU A 21 13.41 4.83 3.99
N ILE A 22 12.46 3.96 4.28
CA ILE A 22 12.71 2.68 4.95
C ILE A 22 12.89 1.62 3.85
N SER A 23 14.14 1.27 3.56
CA SER A 23 14.44 0.20 2.59
C SER A 23 14.08 -1.16 3.19
N VAL A 24 13.47 -2.02 2.35
CA VAL A 24 13.07 -3.39 2.72
C VAL A 24 14.08 -4.41 2.21
N SER A 25 14.93 -4.05 1.23
CA SER A 25 15.81 -4.99 0.53
C SER A 25 16.93 -5.60 1.39
N ASP A 26 17.39 -4.87 2.40
CA ASP A 26 18.60 -5.22 3.15
C ASP A 26 18.33 -5.42 4.64
N LYS A 27 17.06 -5.53 5.03
CA LYS A 27 16.64 -5.65 6.43
C LYS A 27 15.75 -6.87 6.62
N SER A 28 15.79 -7.45 7.83
CA SER A 28 14.82 -8.44 8.23
C SER A 28 13.42 -7.81 8.32
N GLU A 29 12.36 -8.60 8.14
CA GLU A 29 10.98 -8.11 8.33
C GLU A 29 10.78 -7.46 9.71
N ALA A 30 11.40 -8.03 10.75
CA ALA A 30 11.34 -7.49 12.11
C ALA A 30 11.95 -6.09 12.22
N ASP A 31 13.06 -5.83 11.53
CA ASP A 31 13.71 -4.53 11.53
C ASP A 31 12.92 -3.48 10.77
N VAL A 32 12.29 -3.89 9.66
CA VAL A 32 11.37 -3.02 8.91
C VAL A 32 10.17 -2.64 9.77
N VAL A 33 9.52 -3.61 10.41
CA VAL A 33 8.39 -3.36 11.32
C VAL A 33 8.80 -2.42 12.46
N ARG A 34 9.96 -2.67 13.07
CA ARG A 34 10.49 -1.83 14.16
C ARG A 34 10.72 -0.39 13.70
N ALA A 35 11.34 -0.19 12.53
CA ALA A 35 11.58 1.13 11.96
C ALA A 35 10.26 1.86 11.65
N CYS A 36 9.27 1.17 11.09
CA CYS A 36 7.94 1.73 10.85
C CYS A 36 7.27 2.16 12.16
N MET A 37 7.30 1.31 13.18
CA MET A 37 6.72 1.64 14.49
C MET A 37 7.42 2.84 15.13
N GLN A 38 8.75 2.91 15.08
CA GLN A 38 9.51 4.05 15.59
C GLN A 38 9.13 5.37 14.89
N THR A 39 8.98 5.32 13.56
CA THR A 39 8.54 6.47 12.76
C THR A 39 7.16 6.94 13.20
N LEU A 40 6.21 6.01 13.36
CA LEU A 40 4.86 6.34 13.81
C LEU A 40 4.81 6.86 15.25
N HIS A 41 5.59 6.28 16.17
CA HIS A 41 5.69 6.77 17.55
C HIS A 41 6.30 8.17 17.65
N SER A 42 7.14 8.56 16.70
CA SER A 42 7.67 9.94 16.62
C SER A 42 6.69 10.97 16.05
N GLY A 43 5.43 10.56 15.80
CA GLY A 43 4.39 11.43 15.25
C GLY A 43 4.47 11.65 13.75
N GLN A 44 5.31 10.88 13.05
CA GLN A 44 5.43 10.95 11.59
C GLN A 44 4.43 10.02 10.91
N SER A 45 4.15 10.28 9.63
CA SER A 45 3.31 9.43 8.80
C SER A 45 4.14 8.45 7.98
N LEU A 46 3.55 7.32 7.62
CA LEU A 46 4.12 6.35 6.67
C LEU A 46 3.32 6.33 5.38
N VAL A 47 4.03 6.28 4.25
CA VAL A 47 3.46 5.92 2.96
C VAL A 47 3.91 4.51 2.60
N VAL A 48 2.95 3.62 2.36
CA VAL A 48 3.21 2.20 2.12
C VAL A 48 2.55 1.77 0.82
N ALA A 49 3.33 1.16 -0.08
CA ALA A 49 2.79 0.45 -1.23
C ALA A 49 2.34 -0.95 -0.76
N ILE A 50 1.09 -1.31 -1.04
CA ILE A 50 0.45 -2.54 -0.54
C ILE A 50 0.21 -3.59 -1.63
N ASP A 51 0.96 -3.50 -2.71
CA ASP A 51 0.87 -4.42 -3.84
C ASP A 51 1.34 -5.86 -3.54
N GLY A 52 1.93 -6.10 -2.38
CA GLY A 52 2.38 -7.43 -1.96
C GLY A 52 3.56 -8.01 -2.76
N ALA A 53 4.11 -7.25 -3.71
CA ALA A 53 5.07 -7.74 -4.70
C ALA A 53 6.37 -8.29 -4.11
N LEU A 54 6.72 -7.91 -2.90
CA LEU A 54 7.96 -8.32 -2.22
C LEU A 54 7.75 -9.45 -1.20
N ASN A 55 6.51 -9.87 -0.95
CA ASN A 55 6.21 -10.91 0.03
C ASN A 55 5.68 -12.18 -0.65
N LEU A 56 6.55 -13.18 -0.80
CA LEU A 56 6.20 -14.48 -1.42
C LEU A 56 5.14 -15.26 -0.62
N SER A 57 4.96 -14.97 0.67
CA SER A 57 3.95 -15.58 1.53
C SER A 57 2.68 -14.72 1.68
N ALA A 58 2.54 -13.65 0.91
CA ALA A 58 1.35 -12.83 0.94
C ALA A 58 0.11 -13.62 0.54
N PRO A 59 -1.02 -13.46 1.24
CA PRO A 59 -2.26 -14.11 0.85
C PRO A 59 -2.72 -13.65 -0.53
N THR A 60 -3.42 -14.54 -1.21
CA THR A 60 -4.06 -14.23 -2.49
C THR A 60 -5.52 -13.84 -2.29
N ILE A 61 -6.00 -12.98 -3.14
CA ILE A 61 -7.41 -12.57 -3.20
C ILE A 61 -7.90 -12.60 -4.64
N ASP A 62 -9.18 -12.90 -4.81
CA ASP A 62 -9.85 -12.72 -6.10
C ASP A 62 -10.12 -11.25 -6.35
N PHE A 63 -9.71 -10.78 -7.52
CA PHE A 63 -9.94 -9.41 -7.96
C PHE A 63 -10.19 -9.39 -9.47
N PHE A 64 -11.42 -9.10 -9.89
CA PHE A 64 -11.88 -9.17 -11.27
C PHE A 64 -11.59 -10.51 -11.96
N GLY A 65 -11.81 -11.63 -11.26
CA GLY A 65 -11.59 -12.97 -11.79
C GLY A 65 -10.12 -13.37 -11.92
N GLN A 66 -9.21 -12.58 -11.35
CA GLN A 66 -7.78 -12.88 -11.28
C GLN A 66 -7.34 -13.04 -9.83
N GLN A 67 -6.38 -13.95 -9.59
CA GLN A 67 -5.74 -14.06 -8.28
C GLN A 67 -4.59 -13.06 -8.19
N ILE A 68 -4.67 -12.14 -7.24
CA ILE A 68 -3.60 -11.19 -6.96
C ILE A 68 -3.06 -11.40 -5.56
N THR A 69 -1.80 -11.09 -5.32
CA THR A 69 -1.22 -11.03 -3.98
C THR A 69 -1.59 -9.72 -3.31
N TYR A 70 -1.76 -9.76 -1.99
CA TYR A 70 -2.17 -8.62 -1.18
C TYR A 70 -1.37 -8.58 0.12
N SER A 71 -0.75 -7.45 0.43
CA SER A 71 -0.01 -7.29 1.67
C SER A 71 -0.93 -6.90 2.82
N THR A 72 -0.96 -7.72 3.87
CA THR A 72 -1.68 -7.40 5.12
C THR A 72 -0.88 -6.47 6.05
N PHE A 73 0.32 -6.08 5.67
CA PHE A 73 1.23 -5.30 6.52
C PHE A 73 0.56 -4.02 7.05
N CYS A 74 -0.04 -3.24 6.15
CA CYS A 74 -0.63 -1.95 6.47
C CYS A 74 -1.79 -2.07 7.48
N SER A 75 -2.72 -2.99 7.23
CA SER A 75 -3.86 -3.22 8.13
C SER A 75 -3.43 -3.77 9.49
N ARG A 76 -2.46 -4.71 9.52
CA ARG A 76 -1.93 -5.24 10.79
C ARG A 76 -1.20 -4.18 11.62
N LEU A 77 -0.43 -3.31 10.96
CA LEU A 77 0.27 -2.21 11.63
C LEU A 77 -0.72 -1.17 12.15
N ALA A 78 -1.72 -0.80 11.34
CA ALA A 78 -2.78 0.12 11.75
C ALA A 78 -3.56 -0.41 12.97
N TRP A 79 -3.91 -1.70 12.97
CA TRP A 79 -4.53 -2.35 14.12
C TRP A 79 -3.66 -2.28 15.36
N LYS A 80 -2.40 -2.71 15.25
CA LYS A 80 -1.47 -2.78 16.40
C LYS A 80 -1.20 -1.41 17.03
N MET A 81 -1.19 -0.37 16.22
CA MET A 81 -0.87 1.00 16.64
C MET A 81 -2.11 1.85 16.89
N HIS A 82 -3.32 1.32 16.66
CA HIS A 82 -4.59 2.05 16.72
C HIS A 82 -4.58 3.34 15.89
N LEU A 83 -3.97 3.29 14.70
CA LEU A 83 -3.80 4.46 13.85
C LEU A 83 -4.78 4.49 12.68
N PRO A 84 -5.30 5.67 12.34
CA PRO A 84 -6.09 5.84 11.12
C PRO A 84 -5.22 5.62 9.88
N THR A 85 -5.83 5.09 8.83
CA THR A 85 -5.20 4.95 7.53
C THR A 85 -5.99 5.70 6.46
N VAL A 86 -5.27 6.15 5.43
CA VAL A 86 -5.83 6.83 4.27
C VAL A 86 -5.37 6.10 3.02
N PHE A 87 -6.32 5.68 2.20
CA PHE A 87 -6.04 5.25 0.84
C PHE A 87 -5.65 6.48 0.02
N SER A 88 -4.55 6.39 -0.71
CA SER A 88 -4.06 7.48 -1.55
C SER A 88 -3.64 6.93 -2.91
N VAL A 89 -4.16 7.51 -3.97
CA VAL A 89 -3.74 7.20 -5.32
C VAL A 89 -3.59 8.48 -6.14
N PRO A 90 -2.45 8.66 -6.84
CA PRO A 90 -2.29 9.74 -7.80
C PRO A 90 -3.04 9.39 -9.09
N ILE A 91 -3.88 10.29 -9.58
CA ILE A 91 -4.53 10.19 -10.88
C ILE A 91 -4.07 11.36 -11.78
N TRP A 92 -3.81 11.04 -13.02
CA TRP A 92 -3.46 12.05 -14.04
C TRP A 92 -4.73 12.53 -14.73
N LYS A 93 -5.04 13.81 -14.56
CA LYS A 93 -6.23 14.41 -15.18
C LYS A 93 -5.94 15.86 -15.58
N ASN A 94 -6.33 16.25 -16.80
CA ASN A 94 -6.15 17.61 -17.31
C ASN A 94 -4.71 18.14 -17.19
N ARG A 95 -3.71 17.31 -17.48
CA ARG A 95 -2.26 17.63 -17.38
C ARG A 95 -1.76 17.89 -15.95
N HIS A 96 -2.54 17.51 -14.94
CA HIS A 96 -2.16 17.65 -13.54
C HIS A 96 -2.27 16.32 -12.82
N ILE A 97 -1.46 16.14 -11.77
CA ILE A 97 -1.59 15.03 -10.84
C ILE A 97 -2.57 15.45 -9.75
N HIS A 98 -3.65 14.69 -9.61
CA HIS A 98 -4.61 14.81 -8.52
C HIS A 98 -4.44 13.63 -7.58
N PHE A 99 -4.49 13.87 -6.28
CA PHE A 99 -4.50 12.79 -5.30
C PHE A 99 -5.95 12.52 -4.86
N VAL A 100 -6.41 11.29 -5.10
CA VAL A 100 -7.64 10.80 -4.46
C VAL A 100 -7.26 10.30 -3.08
N LEU A 101 -7.90 10.85 -2.05
CA LEU A 101 -7.65 10.50 -0.65
C LEU A 101 -8.97 10.01 -0.03
N GLU A 102 -8.95 8.80 0.51
CA GLU A 102 -10.11 8.22 1.18
C GLU A 102 -9.73 7.66 2.55
N ARG A 103 -10.48 8.04 3.58
CA ARG A 103 -10.28 7.49 4.91
C ARG A 103 -10.72 6.04 4.95
N MET A 104 -9.84 5.18 5.38
CA MET A 104 -10.12 3.77 5.58
C MET A 104 -10.90 3.54 6.89
N VAL A 105 -11.38 2.31 7.07
CA VAL A 105 -12.06 1.92 8.32
C VAL A 105 -11.17 2.15 9.55
N ASP A 106 -11.80 2.58 10.62
CA ASP A 106 -11.13 2.93 11.86
C ASP A 106 -10.90 1.68 12.72
N PRO A 107 -9.64 1.37 13.13
CA PRO A 107 -9.36 0.19 13.94
C PRO A 107 -10.08 0.18 15.29
N LEU A 108 -10.38 1.36 15.87
CA LEU A 108 -11.07 1.48 17.16
C LEU A 108 -12.55 1.04 17.13
N LYS A 109 -13.10 0.79 15.93
CA LYS A 109 -14.48 0.32 15.75
C LYS A 109 -14.63 -1.20 15.72
N PHE A 110 -13.56 -1.94 15.91
CA PHE A 110 -13.54 -3.40 15.79
C PHE A 110 -13.07 -4.05 17.08
N GLU A 111 -13.59 -5.23 17.38
CA GLU A 111 -13.25 -5.99 18.58
C GLU A 111 -12.05 -6.93 18.38
N SER A 112 -11.72 -7.25 17.12
CA SER A 112 -10.62 -8.16 16.81
C SER A 112 -9.80 -7.69 15.60
N GLN A 113 -8.53 -8.08 15.60
CA GLN A 113 -7.65 -7.83 14.46
C GLN A 113 -8.17 -8.48 13.17
N LEU A 114 -8.75 -9.69 13.28
CA LEU A 114 -9.25 -10.42 12.13
C LEU A 114 -10.39 -9.66 11.46
N SER A 115 -11.42 -9.28 12.23
CA SER A 115 -12.56 -8.54 11.69
C SER A 115 -12.15 -7.19 11.10
N PHE A 116 -11.22 -6.49 11.75
CA PHE A 116 -10.67 -5.24 11.22
C PHE A 116 -9.92 -5.46 9.89
N THR A 117 -8.99 -6.43 9.83
CA THR A 117 -8.17 -6.63 8.64
C THR A 117 -8.98 -7.08 7.43
N GLU A 118 -10.01 -7.92 7.64
CA GLU A 118 -10.94 -8.30 6.57
C GLU A 118 -11.73 -7.08 6.07
N ARG A 119 -12.30 -6.29 6.97
CA ARG A 119 -13.05 -5.09 6.58
C ARG A 119 -12.18 -4.03 5.93
N TRP A 120 -10.94 -3.88 6.39
CA TRP A 120 -9.95 -2.98 5.80
C TRP A 120 -9.61 -3.43 4.35
N LYS A 121 -9.41 -4.73 4.12
CA LYS A 121 -9.19 -5.32 2.80
C LYS A 121 -10.36 -5.03 1.86
N GLU A 122 -11.59 -5.28 2.29
CA GLU A 122 -12.79 -4.98 1.50
C GLU A 122 -12.86 -3.49 1.12
N ASN A 123 -12.63 -2.60 2.08
CA ASN A 123 -12.64 -1.16 1.85
C ASN A 123 -11.56 -0.75 0.83
N TYR A 124 -10.35 -1.31 0.97
CA TYR A 124 -9.26 -1.10 0.01
C TYR A 124 -9.66 -1.54 -1.41
N LEU A 125 -10.21 -2.74 -1.57
CA LEU A 125 -10.64 -3.25 -2.86
C LEU A 125 -11.77 -2.40 -3.47
N GLN A 126 -12.70 -1.90 -2.66
CA GLN A 126 -13.73 -0.96 -3.11
C GLN A 126 -13.14 0.34 -3.64
N CYS A 127 -12.13 0.91 -2.95
CA CYS A 127 -11.43 2.11 -3.40
C CYS A 127 -10.73 1.86 -4.75
N VAL A 128 -9.98 0.77 -4.87
CA VAL A 128 -9.30 0.40 -6.12
C VAL A 128 -10.31 0.15 -7.25
N THR A 129 -11.40 -0.55 -6.97
CA THR A 129 -12.47 -0.82 -7.96
C THR A 129 -13.07 0.48 -8.51
N ARG A 130 -13.34 1.46 -7.66
CA ARG A 130 -13.87 2.76 -8.12
C ARG A 130 -12.89 3.48 -9.04
N ILE A 131 -11.60 3.47 -8.72
CA ILE A 131 -10.59 4.09 -9.58
C ILE A 131 -10.51 3.35 -10.93
N LEU A 132 -10.56 2.00 -10.91
CA LEU A 132 -10.57 1.20 -12.15
C LEU A 132 -11.76 1.52 -13.04
N GLN A 133 -12.92 1.77 -12.44
CA GLN A 133 -14.16 2.06 -13.18
C GLN A 133 -14.21 3.49 -13.71
N SER A 134 -13.67 4.47 -12.96
CA SER A 134 -13.72 5.88 -13.34
C SER A 134 -12.54 6.32 -14.21
N ASP A 135 -11.36 5.81 -13.95
CA ASP A 135 -10.10 6.28 -14.55
C ASP A 135 -9.12 5.10 -14.76
N PRO A 136 -9.48 4.10 -15.59
CA PRO A 136 -8.71 2.85 -15.73
C PRO A 136 -7.27 3.05 -16.23
N GLU A 137 -7.01 4.10 -17.01
CA GLU A 137 -5.68 4.45 -17.50
C GLU A 137 -4.70 4.82 -16.37
N ASN A 138 -5.18 5.32 -15.24
CA ASN A 138 -4.32 5.72 -14.13
C ASN A 138 -3.73 4.52 -13.38
N LEU A 139 -4.34 3.35 -13.46
CA LEU A 139 -3.78 2.13 -12.87
C LEU A 139 -2.63 1.53 -13.68
N ARG A 140 -2.49 1.87 -14.95
CA ARG A 140 -1.31 1.52 -15.74
C ARG A 140 -0.04 2.19 -15.22
N LEU A 141 -0.17 3.40 -14.69
CA LEU A 141 0.95 4.15 -14.10
C LEU A 141 1.37 3.58 -12.74
N SER A 142 0.41 3.17 -11.92
CA SER A 142 0.71 2.57 -10.63
C SER A 142 1.28 1.15 -10.75
N GLY A 143 0.93 0.42 -11.80
CA GLY A 143 1.51 -0.88 -12.21
C GLY A 143 1.50 -1.99 -11.15
N GLY A 144 1.15 -1.68 -9.89
CA GLY A 144 1.35 -2.53 -8.75
C GLY A 144 0.43 -3.74 -8.72
N ILE A 145 -0.85 -3.51 -8.78
CA ILE A 145 -1.85 -4.58 -8.58
C ILE A 145 -1.75 -5.70 -9.65
N TRP A 146 -1.46 -5.32 -10.89
CA TRP A 146 -1.39 -6.27 -12.01
C TRP A 146 -0.06 -7.03 -12.09
N ARG A 147 0.99 -6.60 -11.40
CA ARG A 147 2.29 -7.30 -11.36
C ARG A 147 2.24 -8.59 -10.58
N ASN A 148 1.27 -8.72 -9.71
CA ASN A 148 1.11 -9.84 -8.80
C ASN A 148 0.05 -10.85 -9.26
N ILE A 149 -0.31 -10.82 -10.55
CA ILE A 149 -1.17 -11.86 -11.13
C ILE A 149 -0.41 -13.18 -11.09
N ILE A 150 -0.92 -14.11 -10.33
CA ILE A 150 -0.43 -15.48 -10.32
C ILE A 150 -0.90 -16.12 -11.62
N ARG A 151 0.03 -16.34 -12.55
CA ARG A 151 -0.25 -17.18 -13.72
C ARG A 151 -0.50 -18.58 -13.19
N ARG A 152 -1.71 -19.10 -13.39
CA ARG A 152 -1.95 -20.54 -13.27
C ARG A 152 -1.22 -21.15 -14.47
N ASP A 153 -0.16 -21.88 -14.21
CA ASP A 153 0.43 -22.73 -15.22
C ASP A 153 -0.65 -23.70 -15.67
N SER A 154 -1.05 -23.56 -16.93
CA SER A 154 -2.05 -24.41 -17.62
C SER A 154 -1.40 -25.71 -18.03
#